data_0c1e9ecdcaf47716b23a4c4691ac5787
#
_entry.id   0c1e9ecdcaf47716b23a4c4691ac5787
#
_cell.length_a   1.000
_cell.length_b   1.000
_cell.length_c   1.000
_cell.angle_alpha   90.00
_cell.angle_beta   90.00
_cell.angle_gamma   90.00
#
_symmetry.space_group_name_H-M   'P 1'
#
loop_
_entity.id
_entity.type
_entity.pdbx_description
1 polymer ?
#
loop_
_entity_poly.entity_id
_entity_poly.type
_entity_poly.pdbx_seq_one_letter_code
_entity_poly.pdbx_strand_id
1 'polypeptide(L)'
;MNQQEQLNQQEFGCSREFEKKEQQETERFEVSPPTGAPTRQTPDEEPGSSATSSPALEQSSVGPAIPSDSAEQIPATQSPIPVPESAPPAPVVPVAQWKYVAVPPDMPDYHEEHSSRFETTAEGWKIVGARVRGKKHKHEGTNCDDWFELAAVGPWILVAVSDGAGSKRFSRVGASTSCQAAIRSLKARLDFQLQPRRWLENSVFGRTDNGDFVQEDLQEVVNALHDAMQSAYQAVQRKARKRSNSVKHYEILGNRKVDVNDLAATLMLMVQTRVLDSDGTSYDLIMGCAVGDGMMATIDKIGTARLLLIPDSGQFSGETEFLSEKMMDPTQLKGRLQVVFGRPQQVLLAMTDGVADDYFPHDPGMSRLYGDLVLNGIIEIQGPSSDDRVAALQQTGLPTLEAVQQADFTVQGEMLTAAGTQPLKLNSVARYAEQLAIPLEQVLASPALLLAGRQSSPVLAEESVAKRLQLWLDSYQVRGSFDDRTLVVAYREKVV
;
A
#
# COMPACT_ATOMS: atom_id res chain seq x y z
N MET A 1 -26.12 -31.81 -39.85
CA MET A 1 -25.00 -31.31 -39.06
C MET A 1 -25.35 -29.92 -38.61
N ASN A 2 -25.40 -29.70 -37.29
CA ASN A 2 -25.91 -28.50 -36.66
C ASN A 2 -24.77 -27.49 -36.56
N GLN A 3 -25.03 -26.21 -36.64
CA GLN A 3 -24.04 -25.14 -36.52
C GLN A 3 -23.08 -25.24 -35.27
N GLN A 4 -23.58 -25.90 -34.23
CA GLN A 4 -22.84 -26.20 -33.02
C GLN A 4 -21.73 -27.24 -33.22
N GLU A 5 -21.91 -28.20 -34.11
CA GLU A 5 -20.90 -29.21 -34.45
C GLU A 5 -19.75 -28.61 -35.30
N GLN A 6 -20.04 -27.60 -36.12
CA GLN A 6 -19.01 -26.91 -36.89
C GLN A 6 -18.15 -25.98 -36.04
N LEU A 7 -18.71 -25.35 -35.02
CA LEU A 7 -17.96 -24.55 -34.07
C LEU A 7 -16.99 -25.40 -33.19
N ASN A 8 -17.48 -26.55 -32.73
CA ASN A 8 -16.63 -27.47 -31.94
C ASN A 8 -15.49 -28.09 -32.78
N GLN A 9 -15.66 -28.30 -34.08
CA GLN A 9 -14.58 -28.80 -34.94
C GLN A 9 -13.52 -27.74 -35.25
N GLN A 10 -13.87 -26.46 -35.26
CA GLN A 10 -12.91 -25.35 -35.42
C GLN A 10 -12.07 -25.10 -34.13
N GLU A 11 -12.65 -25.25 -32.95
CA GLU A 11 -11.92 -25.10 -31.68
C GLU A 11 -10.94 -26.27 -31.46
N PHE A 12 -11.28 -27.51 -31.81
CA PHE A 12 -10.36 -28.65 -31.70
C PHE A 12 -9.24 -28.67 -32.75
N GLY A 13 -9.45 -27.99 -33.89
CA GLY A 13 -8.39 -27.83 -34.91
C GLY A 13 -7.29 -26.87 -34.49
N CYS A 14 -7.65 -25.81 -33.81
CA CYS A 14 -6.68 -24.77 -33.36
C CYS A 14 -5.77 -25.27 -32.24
N SER A 15 -6.29 -26.10 -31.32
CA SER A 15 -5.51 -26.67 -30.22
C SER A 15 -4.39 -27.63 -30.67
N ARG A 16 -4.66 -28.41 -31.73
CA ARG A 16 -3.66 -29.37 -32.28
C ARG A 16 -2.53 -28.70 -33.06
N GLU A 17 -2.75 -27.53 -33.62
CA GLU A 17 -1.68 -26.78 -34.29
C GLU A 17 -0.78 -26.05 -33.28
N PHE A 18 -1.32 -25.67 -32.13
CA PHE A 18 -0.55 -25.06 -31.05
C PHE A 18 0.40 -26.07 -30.38
N GLU A 19 -0.11 -27.27 -30.06
CA GLU A 19 0.71 -28.35 -29.49
C GLU A 19 1.87 -28.82 -30.40
N LYS A 20 1.66 -28.81 -31.73
CA LYS A 20 2.73 -29.15 -32.69
C LYS A 20 3.80 -28.08 -32.82
N LYS A 21 3.47 -26.81 -32.59
CA LYS A 21 4.47 -25.73 -32.57
C LYS A 21 5.31 -25.73 -31.30
N GLU A 22 4.72 -26.02 -30.15
CA GLU A 22 5.46 -26.14 -28.88
C GLU A 22 6.46 -27.33 -28.90
N GLN A 23 6.09 -28.46 -29.48
CA GLN A 23 7.01 -29.58 -29.61
C GLN A 23 8.18 -29.34 -30.58
N GLN A 24 8.02 -28.52 -31.61
CA GLN A 24 9.09 -28.15 -32.53
C GLN A 24 10.04 -27.09 -31.98
N GLU A 25 9.62 -26.26 -31.04
CA GLU A 25 10.50 -25.28 -30.35
C GLU A 25 11.33 -25.94 -29.23
N THR A 26 10.81 -26.98 -28.58
CA THR A 26 11.52 -27.68 -27.49
C THR A 26 12.70 -28.51 -28.01
N GLU A 27 12.65 -29.02 -29.24
CA GLU A 27 13.74 -29.79 -29.87
C GLU A 27 14.92 -28.92 -30.37
N ARG A 28 14.79 -27.58 -30.34
CA ARG A 28 15.85 -26.67 -30.82
C ARG A 28 16.81 -26.14 -29.75
N PHE A 29 16.64 -26.49 -28.48
CA PHE A 29 17.51 -26.03 -27.38
C PHE A 29 18.13 -27.17 -26.57
N GLU A 30 18.72 -28.16 -27.22
CA GLU A 30 19.74 -28.98 -26.56
C GLU A 30 21.09 -28.29 -26.66
N VAL A 31 21.47 -27.56 -25.61
CA VAL A 31 22.79 -26.95 -25.46
C VAL A 31 23.71 -27.93 -24.72
N SER A 32 24.77 -28.35 -25.40
CA SER A 32 25.84 -29.15 -24.84
C SER A 32 26.51 -28.49 -23.62
N PRO A 33 26.96 -29.26 -22.61
CA PRO A 33 27.57 -28.70 -21.41
C PRO A 33 28.95 -28.12 -21.69
N PRO A 34 29.36 -27.01 -21.07
CA PRO A 34 30.70 -26.46 -21.22
C PRO A 34 31.70 -27.26 -20.35
N THR A 35 32.67 -27.88 -21.00
CA THR A 35 33.90 -28.36 -20.39
C THR A 35 34.83 -27.19 -20.12
N GLY A 36 35.31 -27.06 -18.88
CA GLY A 36 36.42 -26.18 -18.58
C GLY A 36 36.34 -25.55 -17.18
N ALA A 37 36.81 -26.26 -16.16
CA ALA A 37 37.10 -25.68 -14.85
C ALA A 37 38.48 -24.98 -14.90
N PRO A 38 38.63 -23.75 -14.39
CA PRO A 38 39.96 -23.22 -14.09
C PRO A 38 40.31 -23.49 -12.63
N THR A 39 41.48 -24.07 -12.50
CA THR A 39 42.24 -24.37 -11.29
C THR A 39 42.42 -23.13 -10.39
N ARG A 40 42.08 -23.26 -9.12
CA ARG A 40 42.41 -22.34 -8.05
C ARG A 40 43.93 -22.40 -7.79
N GLN A 41 44.63 -21.28 -7.98
CA GLN A 41 45.95 -21.04 -7.39
C GLN A 41 45.76 -20.16 -6.13
N THR A 42 46.26 -20.66 -5.03
CA THR A 42 46.52 -19.95 -3.77
C THR A 42 47.85 -19.22 -3.90
N PRO A 43 47.99 -17.99 -3.39
CA PRO A 43 49.30 -17.45 -3.07
C PRO A 43 49.51 -17.48 -1.54
N ASP A 44 50.77 -17.85 -1.25
CA ASP A 44 51.39 -18.02 0.05
C ASP A 44 51.61 -16.69 0.82
N GLU A 45 51.83 -16.90 2.11
CA GLU A 45 52.14 -16.05 3.24
C GLU A 45 53.23 -14.96 3.08
N GLU A 46 52.96 -13.82 3.70
CA GLU A 46 53.65 -13.01 4.70
C GLU A 46 55.10 -12.50 4.49
N PRO A 47 55.65 -11.56 5.36
CA PRO A 47 55.06 -10.53 6.22
C PRO A 47 55.76 -9.15 6.08
N GLY A 48 55.23 -8.12 6.71
CA GLY A 48 56.06 -6.93 6.93
C GLY A 48 55.34 -5.63 7.34
N SER A 49 55.19 -5.44 8.66
CA SER A 49 55.45 -4.24 9.48
C SER A 49 55.38 -2.87 8.82
N SER A 50 54.47 -2.05 9.31
CA SER A 50 54.85 -0.81 10.01
C SER A 50 53.62 0.03 10.43
N ALA A 51 53.72 0.48 11.65
CA ALA A 51 52.81 1.39 12.36
C ALA A 51 52.89 2.82 11.80
N THR A 52 51.71 3.51 11.78
CA THR A 52 51.66 4.96 12.04
C THR A 52 50.25 5.35 12.50
N SER A 53 50.16 5.62 13.77
CA SER A 53 49.67 6.78 14.54
C SER A 53 48.40 7.49 14.06
N SER A 54 47.35 7.31 14.85
CA SER A 54 46.21 8.24 14.97
C SER A 54 46.62 9.51 15.72
N PRO A 55 46.07 10.68 15.43
CA PRO A 55 46.08 11.80 16.36
C PRO A 55 44.83 11.83 17.23
N ALA A 56 45.05 11.83 18.53
CA ALA A 56 44.10 12.12 19.58
C ALA A 56 43.65 13.59 19.52
N LEU A 57 42.38 13.83 19.73
CA LEU A 57 41.83 15.15 20.03
C LEU A 57 41.85 15.37 21.54
N GLU A 58 42.63 16.35 21.94
CA GLU A 58 42.75 16.84 23.32
C GLU A 58 41.46 17.48 23.81
N GLN A 59 41.06 17.07 25.00
CA GLN A 59 40.14 17.81 25.86
C GLN A 59 40.92 18.93 26.58
N SER A 60 40.50 20.16 26.39
CA SER A 60 40.92 21.27 27.29
C SER A 60 39.71 21.81 28.05
N SER A 61 39.67 21.45 29.31
CA SER A 61 38.88 22.06 30.36
C SER A 61 39.64 23.25 30.92
N VAL A 62 39.08 24.46 30.82
CA VAL A 62 39.47 25.58 31.72
C VAL A 62 38.20 26.38 32.00
N GLY A 63 37.72 26.28 33.23
CA GLY A 63 36.79 27.23 33.81
C GLY A 63 37.55 28.41 34.43
N PRO A 64 37.00 29.62 34.44
CA PRO A 64 37.45 30.64 35.37
C PRO A 64 36.47 30.85 36.53
N ALA A 65 37.12 31.09 37.67
CA ALA A 65 36.58 31.36 38.98
C ALA A 65 35.79 32.68 39.07
N ILE A 66 34.82 32.67 39.97
CA ILE A 66 34.04 33.82 40.42
C ILE A 66 34.85 34.58 41.47
N PRO A 67 35.00 35.91 41.42
CA PRO A 67 35.30 36.73 42.59
C PRO A 67 34.02 37.36 43.14
N SER A 68 33.82 37.21 44.41
CA SER A 68 32.82 37.88 45.25
C SER A 68 33.21 39.32 45.55
N ASP A 69 32.19 40.11 45.86
CA ASP A 69 32.11 41.37 46.54
C ASP A 69 32.50 42.69 45.82
N SER A 70 31.52 43.50 45.61
CA SER A 70 31.47 44.89 46.15
C SER A 70 30.06 45.48 45.89
N ALA A 71 29.44 45.87 46.96
CA ALA A 71 28.20 46.68 46.98
C ALA A 71 28.52 48.09 46.47
N GLU A 72 27.75 48.54 45.45
CA GLU A 72 27.70 49.98 45.15
C GLU A 72 26.34 50.44 44.71
N GLN A 73 25.98 51.61 45.14
CA GLN A 73 24.71 52.29 45.29
C GLN A 73 23.96 52.52 43.99
N ILE A 74 22.65 52.40 44.10
CA ILE A 74 21.64 52.71 43.04
C ILE A 74 21.41 54.22 43.00
N PRO A 75 21.55 54.93 41.89
CA PRO A 75 20.87 56.17 41.63
C PRO A 75 19.58 55.88 40.81
N ALA A 76 18.44 56.30 41.42
CA ALA A 76 17.15 56.33 40.76
C ALA A 76 17.14 57.41 39.67
N THR A 77 16.98 57.00 38.43
CA THR A 77 16.21 57.76 37.40
C THR A 77 16.01 56.85 36.21
N GLN A 78 14.93 56.09 36.20
CA GLN A 78 14.54 55.35 35.03
C GLN A 78 13.67 56.23 34.13
N SER A 79 14.18 56.58 32.98
CA SER A 79 13.39 57.05 31.84
C SER A 79 12.48 55.94 31.35
N PRO A 80 11.24 56.20 30.92
CA PRO A 80 10.32 55.17 30.46
C PRO A 80 10.90 54.48 29.24
N ILE A 81 11.01 53.16 29.32
CA ILE A 81 11.37 52.28 28.18
C ILE A 81 10.32 52.49 27.09
N PRO A 82 10.69 52.82 25.83
CA PRO A 82 9.73 52.90 24.76
C PRO A 82 9.11 51.53 24.56
N VAL A 83 7.76 51.46 24.62
CA VAL A 83 7.00 50.28 24.27
C VAL A 83 7.33 49.96 22.80
N PRO A 84 7.78 48.78 22.45
CA PRO A 84 8.05 48.44 21.07
C PRO A 84 6.75 48.57 20.29
N GLU A 85 6.77 49.40 19.26
CA GLU A 85 5.70 49.55 18.30
C GLU A 85 5.32 48.17 17.78
N SER A 86 4.03 47.77 17.94
CA SER A 86 3.58 46.43 17.57
C SER A 86 3.99 46.13 16.12
N ALA A 87 4.75 45.09 15.92
CA ALA A 87 5.10 44.61 14.57
C ALA A 87 3.85 44.50 13.72
N PRO A 88 3.89 44.90 12.45
CA PRO A 88 2.73 44.80 11.57
C PRO A 88 2.24 43.34 11.57
N PRO A 89 0.92 43.08 11.57
CA PRO A 89 0.38 41.74 11.54
C PRO A 89 0.96 40.99 10.35
N ALA A 90 1.44 39.76 10.59
CA ALA A 90 1.97 38.91 9.55
C ALA A 90 0.92 38.80 8.39
N PRO A 91 1.36 38.84 7.13
CA PRO A 91 0.43 38.77 6.02
C PRO A 91 -0.41 37.51 6.14
N VAL A 92 -1.73 37.69 6.16
CA VAL A 92 -2.69 36.57 6.17
C VAL A 92 -2.53 35.83 4.83
N VAL A 93 -1.85 34.71 4.88
CA VAL A 93 -1.76 33.83 3.69
C VAL A 93 -3.17 33.33 3.43
N PRO A 94 -3.74 33.59 2.24
CA PRO A 94 -5.09 33.12 1.95
C PRO A 94 -5.12 31.59 2.00
N VAL A 95 -5.97 31.03 2.87
CA VAL A 95 -6.21 29.60 2.94
C VAL A 95 -6.86 29.17 1.64
N ALA A 96 -6.30 28.17 0.97
CA ALA A 96 -6.85 27.63 -0.27
C ALA A 96 -8.29 27.17 -0.04
N GLN A 97 -9.24 27.74 -0.77
CA GLN A 97 -10.64 27.35 -0.69
C GLN A 97 -10.91 26.24 -1.72
N TRP A 98 -11.16 25.04 -1.22
CA TRP A 98 -11.57 23.91 -2.03
C TRP A 98 -13.05 24.02 -2.38
N LYS A 99 -13.39 23.87 -3.67
CA LYS A 99 -14.77 23.81 -4.16
C LYS A 99 -15.09 22.37 -4.54
N TYR A 100 -16.35 21.99 -4.38
CA TYR A 100 -16.85 20.75 -4.94
C TYR A 100 -17.48 21.02 -6.31
N VAL A 101 -16.95 20.36 -7.34
CA VAL A 101 -17.49 20.35 -8.70
C VAL A 101 -17.79 18.90 -9.07
N ALA A 102 -19.07 18.61 -9.32
CA ALA A 102 -19.50 17.27 -9.73
C ALA A 102 -18.98 16.95 -11.15
N VAL A 103 -18.61 15.69 -11.37
CA VAL A 103 -18.32 15.20 -12.71
C VAL A 103 -19.63 14.91 -13.42
N PRO A 104 -19.88 15.44 -14.62
CA PRO A 104 -21.09 15.12 -15.38
C PRO A 104 -21.17 13.62 -15.71
N PRO A 105 -22.30 12.94 -15.44
CA PRO A 105 -22.43 11.50 -15.68
C PRO A 105 -22.33 11.10 -17.17
N ASP A 106 -22.58 12.04 -18.06
CA ASP A 106 -22.47 11.86 -19.51
C ASP A 106 -21.06 12.07 -20.06
N MET A 107 -20.10 12.44 -19.16
CA MET A 107 -18.70 12.54 -19.52
C MET A 107 -18.17 11.19 -20.06
N PRO A 108 -17.37 11.22 -21.14
CA PRO A 108 -16.75 10.00 -21.66
C PRO A 108 -15.90 9.29 -20.60
N ASP A 109 -16.08 7.98 -20.51
CA ASP A 109 -15.35 7.17 -19.54
C ASP A 109 -15.53 7.68 -18.09
N TYR A 110 -16.77 8.07 -17.73
CA TYR A 110 -17.12 8.48 -16.38
C TYR A 110 -16.76 7.40 -15.37
N HIS A 111 -16.13 7.81 -14.29
CA HIS A 111 -15.89 6.99 -13.10
C HIS A 111 -16.64 7.62 -11.92
N GLU A 112 -17.26 6.76 -11.13
CA GLU A 112 -17.88 7.17 -9.87
C GLU A 112 -16.85 7.85 -8.96
N GLU A 113 -17.31 8.83 -8.19
CA GLU A 113 -16.47 9.61 -7.27
C GLU A 113 -15.80 8.73 -6.21
N HIS A 114 -16.45 7.67 -5.83
CA HIS A 114 -15.96 6.74 -4.83
C HIS A 114 -16.51 5.34 -5.10
N SER A 115 -15.79 4.33 -4.60
CA SER A 115 -16.29 2.97 -4.51
C SER A 115 -15.70 2.26 -3.31
N SER A 116 -16.41 1.27 -2.79
CA SER A 116 -15.90 0.42 -1.72
C SER A 116 -16.39 -1.01 -1.88
N ARG A 117 -15.58 -1.98 -1.44
CA ARG A 117 -15.87 -3.41 -1.49
C ARG A 117 -15.44 -4.09 -0.20
N PHE A 118 -16.09 -5.20 0.12
CA PHE A 118 -15.77 -6.07 1.23
C PHE A 118 -15.90 -7.52 0.80
N GLU A 119 -14.89 -8.34 1.12
CA GLU A 119 -14.92 -9.80 0.93
C GLU A 119 -14.35 -10.49 2.18
N THR A 120 -14.64 -11.77 2.31
CA THR A 120 -14.10 -12.61 3.40
C THR A 120 -13.61 -13.92 2.80
N THR A 121 -12.42 -14.37 3.18
CA THR A 121 -11.91 -15.69 2.80
C THR A 121 -12.50 -16.78 3.69
N ALA A 122 -12.43 -18.04 3.23
CA ALA A 122 -12.81 -19.20 4.04
C ALA A 122 -11.96 -19.33 5.32
N GLU A 123 -10.76 -18.79 5.36
CA GLU A 123 -9.85 -18.79 6.51
C GLU A 123 -10.06 -17.61 7.47
N GLY A 124 -11.12 -16.81 7.25
CA GLY A 124 -11.52 -15.73 8.16
C GLY A 124 -10.78 -14.40 7.94
N TRP A 125 -10.02 -14.24 6.86
CA TRP A 125 -9.53 -12.93 6.46
C TRP A 125 -10.68 -12.06 5.99
N LYS A 126 -10.72 -10.84 6.48
CA LYS A 126 -11.59 -9.76 6.00
C LYS A 126 -10.79 -8.87 5.07
N ILE A 127 -11.29 -8.65 3.86
CA ILE A 127 -10.64 -7.81 2.86
C ILE A 127 -11.57 -6.63 2.58
N VAL A 128 -11.12 -5.44 2.83
CA VAL A 128 -11.85 -4.20 2.59
C VAL A 128 -11.03 -3.29 1.69
N GLY A 129 -11.65 -2.76 0.65
CA GLY A 129 -11.04 -1.79 -0.25
C GLY A 129 -11.96 -0.61 -0.46
N ALA A 130 -11.39 0.58 -0.55
CA ALA A 130 -12.10 1.77 -0.96
C ALA A 130 -11.19 2.71 -1.74
N ARG A 131 -11.80 3.49 -2.63
CA ARG A 131 -11.20 4.62 -3.32
C ARG A 131 -12.12 5.82 -3.26
N VAL A 132 -11.53 7.00 -3.22
CA VAL A 132 -12.24 8.27 -3.22
C VAL A 132 -11.53 9.29 -4.10
N ARG A 133 -12.31 10.12 -4.75
CA ARG A 133 -11.82 11.24 -5.56
C ARG A 133 -11.15 12.28 -4.66
N GLY A 134 -9.93 12.67 -4.98
CA GLY A 134 -9.14 13.64 -4.24
C GLY A 134 -9.70 15.06 -4.27
N LYS A 135 -9.24 15.90 -3.35
CA LYS A 135 -9.69 17.30 -3.24
C LYS A 135 -9.37 18.10 -4.50
N LYS A 136 -8.23 17.86 -5.13
CA LYS A 136 -7.84 18.48 -6.39
C LYS A 136 -8.85 18.15 -7.49
N HIS A 137 -9.13 16.87 -7.70
CA HIS A 137 -10.09 16.41 -8.71
C HIS A 137 -11.53 16.88 -8.41
N LYS A 138 -11.92 16.95 -7.11
CA LYS A 138 -13.21 17.56 -6.70
C LYS A 138 -13.26 19.05 -7.03
N HIS A 139 -12.16 19.77 -6.88
CA HIS A 139 -12.08 21.19 -7.19
C HIS A 139 -12.13 21.48 -8.70
N GLU A 140 -11.47 20.65 -9.50
CA GLU A 140 -11.37 20.78 -10.95
C GLU A 140 -12.57 20.18 -11.70
N GLY A 141 -13.39 19.36 -11.04
CA GLY A 141 -14.51 18.65 -11.68
C GLY A 141 -14.04 17.49 -12.57
N THR A 142 -12.86 16.92 -12.29
CA THR A 142 -12.32 15.75 -12.99
C THR A 142 -12.69 14.46 -12.28
N ASN A 143 -12.57 13.31 -12.97
CA ASN A 143 -12.87 12.00 -12.40
C ASN A 143 -11.84 11.60 -11.35
N CYS A 144 -12.16 10.57 -10.57
CA CYS A 144 -11.19 9.78 -9.84
C CYS A 144 -10.38 8.92 -10.82
N ASP A 145 -9.07 9.07 -10.85
CA ASP A 145 -8.18 8.35 -11.75
C ASP A 145 -7.65 7.04 -11.15
N ASP A 146 -7.80 6.86 -9.85
CA ASP A 146 -7.47 5.64 -9.11
C ASP A 146 -8.42 4.47 -9.37
N TRP A 147 -7.91 3.25 -9.17
CA TRP A 147 -8.71 2.03 -9.19
C TRP A 147 -8.13 0.95 -8.27
N PHE A 148 -9.01 0.07 -7.78
CA PHE A 148 -8.63 -1.17 -7.12
C PHE A 148 -9.54 -2.32 -7.52
N GLU A 149 -9.02 -3.54 -7.43
CA GLU A 149 -9.76 -4.78 -7.46
C GLU A 149 -9.27 -5.69 -6.35
N LEU A 150 -10.18 -6.44 -5.76
CA LEU A 150 -9.87 -7.43 -4.73
C LEU A 150 -10.67 -8.71 -4.97
N ALA A 151 -10.15 -9.83 -4.52
CA ALA A 151 -10.86 -11.10 -4.57
C ALA A 151 -10.35 -12.08 -3.51
N ALA A 152 -11.28 -12.84 -2.94
CA ALA A 152 -11.02 -14.06 -2.21
C ALA A 152 -11.23 -15.26 -3.14
N VAL A 153 -10.22 -16.11 -3.31
CA VAL A 153 -10.27 -17.29 -4.19
C VAL A 153 -9.71 -18.49 -3.44
N GLY A 154 -10.60 -19.35 -2.95
CA GLY A 154 -10.18 -20.42 -2.03
C GLY A 154 -9.41 -19.87 -0.85
N PRO A 155 -8.15 -20.32 -0.61
CA PRO A 155 -7.30 -19.82 0.46
C PRO A 155 -6.57 -18.52 0.09
N TRP A 156 -6.74 -17.99 -1.13
CA TRP A 156 -5.98 -16.88 -1.66
C TRP A 156 -6.67 -15.53 -1.46
N ILE A 157 -5.89 -14.54 -1.05
CA ILE A 157 -6.21 -13.12 -1.15
C ILE A 157 -5.52 -12.56 -2.38
N LEU A 158 -6.28 -11.91 -3.26
CA LEU A 158 -5.79 -11.26 -4.47
C LEU A 158 -6.13 -9.77 -4.40
N VAL A 159 -5.13 -8.91 -4.56
CA VAL A 159 -5.30 -7.45 -4.53
C VAL A 159 -4.60 -6.84 -5.72
N ALA A 160 -5.24 -5.89 -6.37
CA ALA A 160 -4.67 -5.00 -7.36
C ALA A 160 -5.04 -3.55 -7.04
N VAL A 161 -4.06 -2.65 -7.03
CA VAL A 161 -4.23 -1.22 -6.82
C VAL A 161 -3.50 -0.47 -7.92
N SER A 162 -4.07 0.61 -8.43
CA SER A 162 -3.51 1.39 -9.53
C SER A 162 -3.91 2.85 -9.41
N ASP A 163 -2.92 3.73 -9.54
CA ASP A 163 -3.09 5.16 -9.73
C ASP A 163 -2.99 5.50 -11.22
N GLY A 164 -3.87 6.35 -11.70
CA GLY A 164 -3.88 6.85 -13.07
C GLY A 164 -3.10 8.15 -13.20
N ALA A 165 -2.09 8.19 -14.07
CA ALA A 165 -1.28 9.39 -14.28
C ALA A 165 -2.12 10.65 -14.50
N GLY A 166 -2.12 11.59 -13.57
CA GLY A 166 -2.96 12.80 -13.58
C GLY A 166 -2.75 13.72 -14.80
N SER A 167 -1.60 13.59 -15.48
CA SER A 167 -1.33 14.30 -16.73
C SER A 167 -1.96 13.65 -17.98
N LYS A 168 -2.57 12.44 -17.84
CA LYS A 168 -3.09 11.65 -18.97
C LYS A 168 -4.62 11.61 -18.97
N ARG A 169 -5.18 11.87 -20.15
CA ARG A 169 -6.63 12.07 -20.30
C ARG A 169 -7.48 10.82 -20.03
N PHE A 170 -6.92 9.63 -20.21
CA PHE A 170 -7.58 8.35 -20.05
C PHE A 170 -6.90 7.44 -19.03
N SER A 171 -6.10 8.00 -18.12
CA SER A 171 -5.35 7.27 -17.08
C SER A 171 -6.27 6.37 -16.22
N ARG A 172 -7.43 6.89 -15.80
CA ARG A 172 -8.44 6.11 -15.06
C ARG A 172 -8.91 4.84 -15.79
N VAL A 173 -8.95 4.91 -17.13
CA VAL A 173 -9.29 3.73 -17.94
C VAL A 173 -8.15 2.72 -17.95
N GLY A 174 -6.91 3.21 -17.93
CA GLY A 174 -5.72 2.41 -17.75
C GLY A 174 -5.74 1.70 -16.40
N ALA A 175 -5.92 2.47 -15.32
CA ALA A 175 -5.97 1.97 -13.95
C ALA A 175 -7.06 0.89 -13.78
N SER A 176 -8.30 1.17 -14.17
CA SER A 176 -9.40 0.19 -14.06
C SER A 176 -9.18 -1.04 -14.94
N THR A 177 -8.68 -0.87 -16.15
CA THR A 177 -8.45 -1.98 -17.09
C THR A 177 -7.32 -2.89 -16.61
N SER A 178 -6.23 -2.33 -16.09
CA SER A 178 -5.09 -3.08 -15.59
C SER A 178 -5.46 -3.91 -14.36
N CYS A 179 -6.10 -3.31 -13.34
CA CYS A 179 -6.55 -4.03 -12.15
C CYS A 179 -7.51 -5.18 -12.48
N GLN A 180 -8.54 -4.92 -13.31
CA GLN A 180 -9.51 -5.95 -13.71
C GLN A 180 -8.88 -7.09 -14.50
N ALA A 181 -7.94 -6.80 -15.39
CA ALA A 181 -7.26 -7.82 -16.17
C ALA A 181 -6.31 -8.65 -15.31
N ALA A 182 -5.56 -8.00 -14.41
CA ALA A 182 -4.65 -8.67 -13.50
C ALA A 182 -5.40 -9.64 -12.56
N ILE A 183 -6.46 -9.18 -11.89
CA ILE A 183 -7.23 -10.04 -10.99
C ILE A 183 -7.88 -11.21 -11.74
N ARG A 184 -8.35 -11.01 -12.98
CA ARG A 184 -8.87 -12.13 -13.81
C ARG A 184 -7.78 -13.15 -14.13
N SER A 185 -6.58 -12.69 -14.46
CA SER A 185 -5.43 -13.56 -14.73
C SER A 185 -5.05 -14.37 -13.49
N LEU A 186 -4.93 -13.70 -12.33
CA LEU A 186 -4.63 -14.36 -11.06
C LEU A 186 -5.69 -15.39 -10.67
N LYS A 187 -6.98 -15.06 -10.82
CA LYS A 187 -8.06 -16.02 -10.61
C LYS A 187 -7.93 -17.25 -11.49
N ALA A 188 -7.66 -17.07 -12.77
CA ALA A 188 -7.49 -18.18 -13.70
C ALA A 188 -6.33 -19.12 -13.35
N ARG A 189 -5.29 -18.60 -12.70
CA ARG A 189 -4.09 -19.35 -12.31
C ARG A 189 -4.18 -19.95 -10.90
N LEU A 190 -4.82 -19.26 -9.96
CA LEU A 190 -4.83 -19.62 -8.54
C LEU A 190 -6.15 -20.21 -8.04
N ASP A 191 -7.18 -20.25 -8.87
CA ASP A 191 -8.44 -20.88 -8.53
C ASP A 191 -8.33 -22.41 -8.68
N PHE A 192 -8.43 -23.13 -7.56
CA PHE A 192 -8.41 -24.58 -7.53
C PHE A 192 -9.48 -25.21 -8.43
N GLN A 193 -10.64 -24.61 -8.57
CA GLN A 193 -11.71 -25.13 -9.44
C GLN A 193 -11.34 -25.07 -10.92
N LEU A 194 -10.53 -24.06 -11.30
CA LEU A 194 -10.04 -23.88 -12.67
C LEU A 194 -8.72 -24.62 -12.93
N GLN A 195 -7.89 -24.73 -11.90
CA GLN A 195 -6.58 -25.37 -11.92
C GLN A 195 -6.48 -26.38 -10.77
N PRO A 196 -6.99 -27.63 -10.91
CA PRO A 196 -7.09 -28.59 -9.82
C PRO A 196 -5.71 -29.16 -9.42
N ARG A 197 -4.92 -28.36 -8.75
CA ARG A 197 -3.64 -28.72 -8.15
C ARG A 197 -3.77 -28.81 -6.65
N ARG A 198 -3.21 -29.87 -6.05
CA ARG A 198 -3.32 -30.14 -4.61
C ARG A 198 -2.85 -28.97 -3.73
N TRP A 199 -1.77 -28.32 -4.11
CA TRP A 199 -1.25 -27.20 -3.33
C TRP A 199 -2.13 -25.94 -3.42
N LEU A 200 -2.91 -25.74 -4.48
CA LEU A 200 -3.89 -24.66 -4.58
C LEU A 200 -5.07 -24.90 -3.64
N GLU A 201 -5.52 -26.17 -3.50
CA GLU A 201 -6.67 -26.54 -2.67
C GLU A 201 -6.38 -26.33 -1.18
N ASN A 202 -5.23 -26.83 -0.72
CA ASN A 202 -4.92 -26.95 0.69
C ASN A 202 -3.86 -25.95 1.17
N SER A 203 -3.32 -25.14 0.28
CA SER A 203 -2.16 -24.28 0.54
C SER A 203 -0.94 -25.06 1.11
N VAL A 204 -0.83 -26.33 0.72
CA VAL A 204 0.26 -27.21 1.14
C VAL A 204 1.29 -27.28 0.04
N PHE A 205 2.35 -26.49 0.16
CA PHE A 205 3.49 -26.56 -0.73
C PHE A 205 4.29 -27.84 -0.45
N GLY A 206 4.79 -28.47 -1.52
CA GLY A 206 5.72 -29.58 -1.41
C GLY A 206 6.96 -29.16 -0.63
N ARG A 207 7.57 -30.12 0.08
CA ARG A 207 8.85 -29.92 0.75
C ARG A 207 9.87 -30.89 0.22
N THR A 208 11.12 -30.41 0.17
CA THR A 208 12.29 -31.25 -0.11
C THR A 208 12.65 -32.07 1.14
N ASP A 209 13.52 -33.07 0.96
CA ASP A 209 14.04 -33.88 2.07
C ASP A 209 14.75 -33.04 3.16
N ASN A 210 15.23 -31.85 2.80
CA ASN A 210 15.85 -30.89 3.73
C ASN A 210 14.83 -29.97 4.43
N GLY A 211 13.53 -30.12 4.15
CA GLY A 211 12.47 -29.31 4.74
C GLY A 211 12.21 -27.96 4.03
N ASP A 212 12.95 -27.65 2.96
CA ASP A 212 12.69 -26.45 2.16
C ASP A 212 11.45 -26.63 1.28
N PHE A 213 10.78 -25.53 0.91
CA PHE A 213 9.69 -25.59 -0.04
C PHE A 213 10.17 -26.01 -1.43
N VAL A 214 9.33 -26.79 -2.14
CA VAL A 214 9.57 -27.11 -3.53
C VAL A 214 9.56 -25.82 -4.34
N GLN A 215 10.67 -25.51 -4.96
CA GLN A 215 10.90 -24.26 -5.68
C GLN A 215 9.91 -24.07 -6.83
N GLU A 216 9.49 -25.18 -7.45
CA GLU A 216 8.52 -25.19 -8.54
C GLU A 216 7.17 -24.62 -8.12
N ASP A 217 6.67 -24.94 -6.91
CA ASP A 217 5.40 -24.43 -6.41
C ASP A 217 5.45 -22.90 -6.18
N LEU A 218 6.58 -22.40 -5.65
CA LEU A 218 6.80 -20.96 -5.50
C LEU A 218 6.93 -20.27 -6.87
N GLN A 219 7.61 -20.91 -7.80
CA GLN A 219 7.80 -20.38 -9.17
C GLN A 219 6.45 -20.24 -9.90
N GLU A 220 5.51 -21.17 -9.68
CA GLU A 220 4.15 -21.06 -10.25
C GLU A 220 3.42 -19.80 -9.77
N VAL A 221 3.58 -19.41 -8.50
CA VAL A 221 2.98 -18.17 -7.99
C VAL A 221 3.67 -16.94 -8.59
N VAL A 222 4.99 -16.98 -8.76
CA VAL A 222 5.77 -15.95 -9.46
C VAL A 222 5.28 -15.81 -10.90
N ASN A 223 5.13 -16.93 -11.60
CA ASN A 223 4.64 -16.95 -12.98
C ASN A 223 3.20 -16.37 -13.06
N ALA A 224 2.34 -16.70 -12.09
CA ALA A 224 0.98 -16.15 -12.03
C ALA A 224 0.98 -14.61 -11.89
N LEU A 225 1.88 -14.05 -11.08
CA LEU A 225 2.04 -12.60 -10.94
C LEU A 225 2.58 -11.96 -12.24
N HIS A 226 3.59 -12.57 -12.88
CA HIS A 226 4.12 -12.08 -14.15
C HIS A 226 3.05 -12.11 -15.25
N ASP A 227 2.31 -13.22 -15.38
CA ASP A 227 1.21 -13.35 -16.35
C ASP A 227 0.11 -12.31 -16.08
N ALA A 228 -0.15 -11.99 -14.81
CA ALA A 228 -1.12 -10.96 -14.45
C ALA A 228 -0.67 -9.56 -14.87
N MET A 229 0.61 -9.21 -14.67
CA MET A 229 1.19 -7.95 -15.14
C MET A 229 1.14 -7.84 -16.67
N GLN A 230 1.54 -8.90 -17.39
CA GLN A 230 1.46 -8.94 -18.85
C GLN A 230 0.02 -8.85 -19.35
N SER A 231 -0.91 -9.57 -18.73
CA SER A 231 -2.33 -9.53 -19.06
C SER A 231 -2.94 -8.14 -18.88
N ALA A 232 -2.52 -7.45 -17.82
CA ALA A 232 -2.90 -6.07 -17.54
C ALA A 232 -2.43 -5.13 -18.66
N TYR A 233 -1.14 -5.16 -18.99
CA TYR A 233 -0.59 -4.30 -20.05
C TYR A 233 -1.23 -4.58 -21.41
N GLN A 234 -1.38 -5.85 -21.79
CA GLN A 234 -2.08 -6.22 -23.03
C GLN A 234 -3.53 -5.73 -23.05
N ALA A 235 -4.23 -5.76 -21.92
CA ALA A 235 -5.58 -5.24 -21.84
C ALA A 235 -5.64 -3.73 -22.05
N VAL A 236 -4.69 -2.98 -21.47
CA VAL A 236 -4.54 -1.53 -21.69
C VAL A 236 -4.24 -1.24 -23.16
N GLN A 237 -3.32 -1.97 -23.80
CA GLN A 237 -3.07 -1.85 -25.24
C GLN A 237 -4.32 -2.08 -26.08
N ARG A 238 -5.09 -3.13 -25.78
CA ARG A 238 -6.38 -3.39 -26.51
C ARG A 238 -7.38 -2.25 -26.32
N LYS A 239 -7.44 -1.67 -25.12
CA LYS A 239 -8.30 -0.50 -24.84
C LYS A 239 -7.86 0.75 -25.60
N ALA A 240 -6.56 1.04 -25.66
CA ALA A 240 -6.02 2.13 -26.43
C ALA A 240 -6.32 1.99 -27.93
N ARG A 241 -6.05 0.81 -28.50
CA ARG A 241 -6.38 0.51 -29.92
C ARG A 241 -7.87 0.70 -30.22
N LYS A 242 -8.77 0.24 -29.35
CA LYS A 242 -10.22 0.42 -29.53
C LYS A 242 -10.59 1.91 -29.53
N ARG A 243 -10.01 2.72 -28.65
CA ARG A 243 -10.26 4.17 -28.57
C ARG A 243 -9.64 4.93 -29.74
N SER A 244 -8.49 4.49 -30.23
CA SER A 244 -7.81 5.09 -31.37
C SER A 244 -8.67 5.10 -32.65
N ASN A 245 -9.67 4.21 -32.74
CA ASN A 245 -10.61 4.14 -33.85
C ASN A 245 -11.92 4.94 -33.62
N SER A 246 -12.03 5.65 -32.50
CA SER A 246 -13.24 6.41 -32.14
C SER A 246 -13.08 7.89 -32.43
N VAL A 247 -13.97 8.46 -33.22
CA VAL A 247 -14.00 9.91 -33.55
C VAL A 247 -14.09 10.74 -32.26
N LYS A 248 -14.95 10.35 -31.33
CA LYS A 248 -15.14 11.06 -30.04
C LYS A 248 -13.82 11.18 -29.25
N HIS A 249 -13.04 10.12 -29.19
CA HIS A 249 -11.76 10.13 -28.45
C HIS A 249 -10.68 10.91 -29.21
N TYR A 250 -10.73 10.89 -30.54
CA TYR A 250 -9.86 11.70 -31.39
C TYR A 250 -10.05 13.19 -31.15
N GLU A 251 -11.29 13.64 -31.04
CA GLU A 251 -11.64 15.04 -30.75
C GLU A 251 -11.19 15.46 -29.35
N ILE A 252 -11.39 14.59 -28.35
CA ILE A 252 -10.95 14.85 -26.95
C ILE A 252 -9.44 15.10 -26.86
N LEU A 253 -8.64 14.44 -27.70
CA LEU A 253 -7.19 14.57 -27.76
C LEU A 253 -6.68 15.65 -28.73
N GLY A 254 -7.54 16.55 -29.18
CA GLY A 254 -7.14 17.62 -30.08
C GLY A 254 -6.72 17.10 -31.45
N ASN A 255 -7.49 16.19 -32.02
CA ASN A 255 -7.33 15.60 -33.35
C ASN A 255 -6.08 14.70 -33.49
N ARG A 256 -5.71 13.98 -32.48
CA ARG A 256 -4.72 12.89 -32.55
C ARG A 256 -5.30 11.56 -32.11
N LYS A 257 -4.70 10.47 -32.56
CA LYS A 257 -5.10 9.10 -32.14
C LYS A 257 -4.71 8.85 -30.69
N VAL A 258 -5.55 8.05 -30.03
CA VAL A 258 -5.25 7.54 -28.67
C VAL A 258 -4.06 6.59 -28.73
N ASP A 259 -3.12 6.81 -27.87
CA ASP A 259 -1.92 6.01 -27.66
C ASP A 259 -2.02 5.26 -26.30
N VAL A 260 -1.18 4.24 -26.09
CA VAL A 260 -1.10 3.51 -24.80
C VAL A 260 -0.72 4.47 -23.66
N ASN A 261 0.18 5.41 -23.92
CA ASN A 261 0.60 6.41 -22.93
C ASN A 261 -0.53 7.36 -22.48
N ASP A 262 -1.63 7.48 -23.23
CA ASP A 262 -2.79 8.24 -22.79
C ASP A 262 -3.58 7.52 -21.68
N LEU A 263 -3.32 6.23 -21.51
CA LEU A 263 -3.87 5.36 -20.48
C LEU A 263 -2.80 5.00 -19.43
N ALA A 264 -1.74 5.80 -19.30
CA ALA A 264 -0.67 5.51 -18.36
C ALA A 264 -1.21 5.43 -16.92
N ALA A 265 -0.85 4.37 -16.24
CA ALA A 265 -1.23 4.11 -14.86
C ALA A 265 -0.18 3.22 -14.19
N THR A 266 -0.09 3.29 -12.88
CA THR A 266 0.68 2.37 -12.04
C THR A 266 -0.03 1.02 -11.95
N LEU A 267 0.61 -0.01 -11.43
CA LEU A 267 -0.05 -1.25 -11.05
C LEU A 267 0.74 -1.96 -9.95
N MET A 268 0.07 -2.20 -8.85
CA MET A 268 0.57 -3.01 -7.74
C MET A 268 -0.31 -4.24 -7.57
N LEU A 269 0.31 -5.41 -7.51
CA LEU A 269 -0.34 -6.70 -7.28
C LEU A 269 0.17 -7.30 -6.00
N MET A 270 -0.73 -7.78 -5.16
CA MET A 270 -0.40 -8.54 -3.96
C MET A 270 -1.24 -9.82 -3.92
N VAL A 271 -0.58 -10.93 -3.65
CA VAL A 271 -1.23 -12.21 -3.35
C VAL A 271 -0.78 -12.72 -2.00
N GLN A 272 -1.70 -13.31 -1.26
CA GLN A 272 -1.41 -13.94 0.02
C GLN A 272 -2.12 -15.28 0.12
N THR A 273 -1.45 -16.25 0.72
CA THR A 273 -2.06 -17.52 1.14
C THR A 273 -1.43 -18.02 2.43
N ARG A 274 -2.15 -18.86 3.12
CA ARG A 274 -1.62 -19.60 4.27
C ARG A 274 -0.96 -20.88 3.80
N VAL A 275 0.23 -21.14 4.28
CA VAL A 275 0.98 -22.36 4.00
C VAL A 275 1.11 -23.17 5.29
N LEU A 276 0.79 -24.46 5.22
CA LEU A 276 0.97 -25.40 6.33
C LEU A 276 2.24 -26.22 6.13
N ASP A 277 3.00 -26.36 7.17
CA ASP A 277 4.10 -27.29 7.26
C ASP A 277 3.62 -28.73 7.51
N SER A 278 4.51 -29.71 7.35
CA SER A 278 4.25 -31.12 7.63
C SER A 278 3.87 -31.42 9.08
N ASP A 279 4.32 -30.59 10.02
CA ASP A 279 3.98 -30.67 11.45
C ASP A 279 2.71 -29.87 11.82
N GLY A 280 2.05 -29.24 10.81
CA GLY A 280 0.89 -28.41 11.00
C GLY A 280 1.20 -26.95 11.36
N THR A 281 2.46 -26.57 11.44
CA THR A 281 2.84 -25.16 11.66
C THR A 281 2.40 -24.30 10.49
N SER A 282 1.78 -23.17 10.80
CA SER A 282 1.22 -22.24 9.83
C SER A 282 2.15 -21.08 9.54
N TYR A 283 2.33 -20.79 8.25
CA TYR A 283 3.08 -19.64 7.74
C TYR A 283 2.23 -18.84 6.75
N ASP A 284 2.50 -17.54 6.63
CA ASP A 284 1.96 -16.74 5.54
C ASP A 284 2.99 -16.65 4.40
N LEU A 285 2.54 -16.89 3.19
CA LEU A 285 3.23 -16.55 1.95
C LEU A 285 2.56 -15.33 1.37
N ILE A 286 3.31 -14.24 1.25
CA ILE A 286 2.85 -12.98 0.66
C ILE A 286 3.81 -12.63 -0.45
N MET A 287 3.28 -12.39 -1.65
CA MET A 287 4.07 -11.94 -2.78
C MET A 287 3.47 -10.66 -3.35
N GLY A 288 4.34 -9.70 -3.67
CA GLY A 288 3.98 -8.46 -4.32
C GLY A 288 4.80 -8.22 -5.58
N CYS A 289 4.17 -7.63 -6.59
CA CYS A 289 4.84 -7.15 -7.80
C CYS A 289 4.25 -5.78 -8.14
N ALA A 290 5.11 -4.78 -8.35
CA ALA A 290 4.64 -3.41 -8.58
C ALA A 290 5.41 -2.67 -9.65
N VAL A 291 4.69 -1.78 -10.32
CA VAL A 291 5.19 -0.68 -11.16
C VAL A 291 4.50 0.57 -10.67
N GLY A 292 5.26 1.53 -10.15
CA GLY A 292 4.77 2.79 -9.61
C GLY A 292 5.26 3.10 -8.20
N ASP A 293 4.73 4.16 -7.62
CA ASP A 293 5.15 4.81 -6.38
C ASP A 293 4.20 4.61 -5.19
N GLY A 294 3.15 3.81 -5.35
CA GLY A 294 2.32 3.39 -4.23
C GLY A 294 3.05 2.47 -3.24
N MET A 295 2.37 2.04 -2.19
CA MET A 295 2.96 1.30 -1.08
C MET A 295 2.23 -0.01 -0.82
N MET A 296 2.99 -1.05 -0.49
CA MET A 296 2.48 -2.28 0.13
C MET A 296 3.23 -2.58 1.42
N ALA A 297 2.50 -3.00 2.46
CA ALA A 297 3.07 -3.33 3.75
C ALA A 297 2.34 -4.49 4.43
N THR A 298 3.01 -5.15 5.36
CA THR A 298 2.41 -6.10 6.29
C THR A 298 2.56 -5.60 7.71
N ILE A 299 1.59 -5.91 8.57
CA ILE A 299 1.64 -5.62 10.00
C ILE A 299 1.55 -6.93 10.76
N ASP A 300 2.45 -7.16 11.67
CA ASP A 300 2.42 -8.31 12.55
C ASP A 300 1.46 -8.12 13.74
N LYS A 301 1.35 -9.15 14.60
CA LYS A 301 0.48 -9.14 15.78
C LYS A 301 0.85 -8.11 16.85
N ILE A 302 2.04 -7.55 16.80
CA ILE A 302 2.51 -6.51 17.73
C ILE A 302 2.52 -5.11 17.11
N GLY A 303 1.87 -4.94 15.93
CA GLY A 303 1.74 -3.65 15.28
C GLY A 303 2.98 -3.17 14.51
N THR A 304 4.01 -4.04 14.36
CA THR A 304 5.21 -3.71 13.61
C THR A 304 4.95 -3.84 12.11
N ALA A 305 5.23 -2.77 11.37
CA ALA A 305 5.13 -2.77 9.93
C ALA A 305 6.39 -3.32 9.26
N ARG A 306 6.19 -4.06 8.18
CA ARG A 306 7.23 -4.42 7.22
C ARG A 306 6.81 -3.97 5.83
N LEU A 307 7.61 -3.14 5.21
CA LEU A 307 7.39 -2.70 3.83
C LEU A 307 7.65 -3.86 2.87
N LEU A 308 6.73 -4.10 1.94
CA LEU A 308 6.86 -5.10 0.88
C LEU A 308 7.47 -4.51 -0.38
N LEU A 309 7.31 -3.21 -0.58
CA LEU A 309 7.83 -2.52 -1.74
C LEU A 309 8.54 -1.24 -1.32
N ILE A 310 9.61 -0.94 -2.06
CA ILE A 310 10.19 0.39 -2.07
C ILE A 310 9.55 1.09 -3.27
N PRO A 311 8.90 2.25 -3.09
CA PRO A 311 8.34 3.01 -4.20
C PRO A 311 9.38 3.28 -5.27
N ASP A 312 8.97 3.21 -6.53
CA ASP A 312 9.82 3.59 -7.66
C ASP A 312 10.11 5.09 -7.58
N SER A 313 11.26 5.46 -7.02
CA SER A 313 11.80 6.79 -7.24
C SER A 313 12.48 6.78 -8.62
N GLY A 314 11.90 7.45 -9.61
CA GLY A 314 12.51 7.64 -10.93
C GLY A 314 13.90 8.29 -10.85
N GLN A 315 14.58 8.47 -11.99
CA GLN A 315 15.92 9.10 -12.05
C GLN A 315 15.93 10.53 -11.46
N PHE A 316 14.77 11.15 -11.36
CA PHE A 316 14.55 12.42 -10.67
C PHE A 316 13.47 12.22 -9.61
N SER A 317 13.65 12.77 -8.43
CA SER A 317 12.62 12.75 -7.38
C SER A 317 11.31 13.34 -7.93
N GLY A 318 10.28 12.51 -8.08
CA GLY A 318 8.97 12.88 -8.65
C GLY A 318 8.66 12.30 -10.03
N GLU A 319 9.50 11.44 -10.61
CA GLU A 319 9.14 10.65 -11.79
C GLU A 319 8.60 9.28 -11.36
N THR A 320 7.31 9.07 -11.58
CA THR A 320 6.64 7.77 -11.41
C THR A 320 6.81 6.91 -12.64
N GLU A 321 7.17 5.64 -12.47
CA GLU A 321 7.15 4.67 -13.57
C GLU A 321 5.74 4.10 -13.75
N PHE A 322 5.29 4.05 -15.01
CA PHE A 322 3.98 3.51 -15.38
C PHE A 322 4.09 2.18 -16.10
N LEU A 323 2.99 1.42 -16.08
CA LEU A 323 2.87 0.16 -16.79
C LEU A 323 3.16 0.33 -18.28
N SER A 324 4.25 -0.25 -18.77
CA SER A 324 4.78 -0.05 -20.13
C SER A 324 5.35 -1.36 -20.69
N GLU A 325 5.62 -1.40 -22.00
CA GLU A 325 6.21 -2.56 -22.66
C GLU A 325 7.58 -2.92 -22.08
N LYS A 326 8.41 -1.93 -21.77
CA LYS A 326 9.70 -2.11 -21.13
C LYS A 326 9.59 -2.85 -19.80
N MET A 327 8.55 -2.56 -19.02
CA MET A 327 8.32 -3.18 -17.72
C MET A 327 7.84 -4.63 -17.82
N MET A 328 7.40 -5.07 -19.00
CA MET A 328 6.94 -6.46 -19.21
C MET A 328 8.09 -7.41 -19.53
N ASP A 329 9.31 -6.94 -19.63
CA ASP A 329 10.49 -7.79 -19.70
C ASP A 329 10.60 -8.65 -18.42
N PRO A 330 10.77 -9.99 -18.54
CA PRO A 330 10.83 -10.87 -17.38
C PRO A 330 11.92 -10.51 -16.37
N THR A 331 13.05 -9.96 -16.83
CA THR A 331 14.16 -9.53 -15.96
C THR A 331 13.74 -8.29 -15.14
N GLN A 332 13.05 -7.34 -15.76
CA GLN A 332 12.52 -6.15 -15.07
C GLN A 332 11.47 -6.54 -14.05
N LEU A 333 10.52 -7.40 -14.41
CA LEU A 333 9.47 -7.88 -13.50
C LEU A 333 10.06 -8.68 -12.33
N LYS A 334 11.08 -9.50 -12.56
CA LYS A 334 11.77 -10.25 -11.50
C LYS A 334 12.39 -9.33 -10.45
N GLY A 335 12.97 -8.21 -10.87
CA GLY A 335 13.52 -7.20 -9.96
C GLY A 335 12.47 -6.48 -9.11
N ARG A 336 11.20 -6.52 -9.51
CA ARG A 336 10.05 -5.87 -8.86
C ARG A 336 9.21 -6.82 -8.01
N LEU A 337 9.60 -8.08 -7.95
CA LEU A 337 8.94 -9.08 -7.14
C LEU A 337 9.49 -9.05 -5.72
N GLN A 338 8.61 -8.98 -4.74
CA GLN A 338 8.94 -9.12 -3.33
C GLN A 338 8.20 -10.32 -2.74
N VAL A 339 8.90 -11.05 -1.89
CA VAL A 339 8.36 -12.24 -1.24
C VAL A 339 8.56 -12.12 0.26
N VAL A 340 7.49 -12.25 1.02
CA VAL A 340 7.53 -12.44 2.47
C VAL A 340 6.99 -13.82 2.78
N PHE A 341 7.83 -14.61 3.39
CA PHE A 341 7.49 -15.90 3.94
C PHE A 341 7.87 -15.93 5.42
N GLY A 342 6.94 -16.27 6.28
CA GLY A 342 7.24 -16.27 7.71
C GLY A 342 6.02 -16.42 8.62
N ARG A 343 6.17 -15.95 9.85
CA ARG A 343 5.12 -16.02 10.86
C ARG A 343 3.84 -15.34 10.39
N PRO A 344 2.66 -15.82 10.84
CA PRO A 344 1.38 -15.23 10.45
C PRO A 344 1.33 -13.72 10.67
N GLN A 345 0.96 -13.00 9.62
CA GLN A 345 0.72 -11.56 9.65
C GLN A 345 -0.72 -11.28 10.10
N GLN A 346 -0.95 -10.11 10.68
CA GLN A 346 -2.28 -9.70 11.12
C GLN A 346 -2.98 -8.83 10.08
N VAL A 347 -2.23 -7.96 9.40
CA VAL A 347 -2.78 -7.00 8.42
C VAL A 347 -1.88 -6.92 7.20
N LEU A 348 -2.51 -6.77 6.04
CA LEU A 348 -1.88 -6.45 4.76
C LEU A 348 -2.46 -5.13 4.27
N LEU A 349 -1.61 -4.27 3.76
CA LEU A 349 -1.95 -2.95 3.23
C LEU A 349 -1.44 -2.83 1.80
N ALA A 350 -2.28 -2.31 0.90
CA ALA A 350 -1.91 -1.89 -0.45
C ALA A 350 -2.62 -0.58 -0.78
N MET A 351 -1.88 0.44 -1.25
CA MET A 351 -2.41 1.79 -1.42
C MET A 351 -1.71 2.56 -2.53
N THR A 352 -2.40 3.55 -3.08
CA THR A 352 -1.81 4.56 -3.97
C THR A 352 -1.02 5.61 -3.17
N ASP A 353 -0.23 6.42 -3.85
CA ASP A 353 0.58 7.51 -3.28
C ASP A 353 -0.28 8.52 -2.52
N GLY A 354 -1.50 8.81 -2.98
CA GLY A 354 -2.42 9.70 -2.28
C GLY A 354 -2.75 9.30 -0.84
N VAL A 355 -2.48 8.03 -0.45
CA VAL A 355 -2.51 7.57 0.94
C VAL A 355 -1.10 7.42 1.49
N ALA A 356 -0.17 6.85 0.73
CA ALA A 356 1.17 6.53 1.20
C ALA A 356 1.96 7.79 1.59
N ASP A 357 1.85 8.86 0.83
CA ASP A 357 2.56 10.14 1.08
C ASP A 357 2.11 10.82 2.37
N ASP A 358 0.84 10.68 2.72
CA ASP A 358 0.29 11.21 3.98
C ASP A 358 0.92 10.52 5.22
N TYR A 359 1.50 9.34 5.05
CA TYR A 359 2.16 8.55 6.10
C TYR A 359 3.68 8.43 5.88
N PHE A 360 4.27 9.39 5.17
CA PHE A 360 5.72 9.46 5.04
C PHE A 360 6.37 10.01 6.34
N PRO A 361 7.57 9.55 6.77
CA PRO A 361 8.27 8.38 6.24
C PRO A 361 7.49 7.09 6.49
N HIS A 362 7.50 6.17 5.52
CA HIS A 362 6.68 4.96 5.56
C HIS A 362 6.99 4.04 6.74
N ASP A 363 8.20 4.09 7.27
CA ASP A 363 8.58 3.55 8.57
C ASP A 363 8.86 4.73 9.52
N PRO A 364 8.08 4.95 10.59
CA PRO A 364 6.98 4.12 11.16
C PRO A 364 5.58 4.48 10.63
N GLY A 365 5.45 5.19 9.52
CA GLY A 365 4.17 5.69 9.00
C GLY A 365 3.11 4.59 8.81
N MET A 366 3.50 3.41 8.31
CA MET A 366 2.55 2.30 8.11
C MET A 366 2.01 1.74 9.44
N SER A 367 2.82 1.72 10.49
CA SER A 367 2.34 1.37 11.84
C SER A 367 1.36 2.41 12.38
N ARG A 368 1.59 3.68 12.09
CA ARG A 368 0.67 4.77 12.42
C ARG A 368 -0.66 4.63 11.68
N LEU A 369 -0.61 4.36 10.37
CA LEU A 369 -1.80 4.10 9.56
C LEU A 369 -2.62 2.93 10.16
N TYR A 370 -1.96 1.83 10.52
CA TYR A 370 -2.60 0.71 11.19
C TYR A 370 -3.35 1.15 12.47
N GLY A 371 -2.69 1.91 13.35
CA GLY A 371 -3.30 2.42 14.57
C GLY A 371 -4.52 3.30 14.30
N ASP A 372 -4.43 4.21 13.33
CA ASP A 372 -5.55 5.06 12.93
C ASP A 372 -6.73 4.22 12.40
N LEU A 373 -6.47 3.20 11.59
CA LEU A 373 -7.52 2.30 11.06
C LEU A 373 -8.19 1.49 12.18
N VAL A 374 -7.44 1.03 13.19
CA VAL A 374 -8.01 0.34 14.37
C VAL A 374 -8.86 1.29 15.20
N LEU A 375 -8.37 2.48 15.52
CA LEU A 375 -9.09 3.46 16.34
C LEU A 375 -10.38 3.95 15.67
N ASN A 376 -10.43 4.00 14.34
CA ASN A 376 -11.62 4.36 13.58
C ASN A 376 -12.53 3.16 13.24
N GLY A 377 -12.22 1.97 13.74
CA GLY A 377 -13.06 0.77 13.58
C GLY A 377 -13.11 0.21 12.17
N ILE A 378 -12.10 0.48 11.35
CA ILE A 378 -11.93 -0.09 10.02
C ILE A 378 -11.30 -1.47 10.15
N ILE A 379 -10.21 -1.57 10.92
CA ILE A 379 -9.63 -2.85 11.31
C ILE A 379 -10.25 -3.29 12.64
N GLU A 380 -10.86 -4.47 12.64
CA GLU A 380 -11.41 -5.09 13.82
C GLU A 380 -10.39 -6.07 14.39
N ILE A 381 -9.86 -5.76 15.57
CA ILE A 381 -8.96 -6.65 16.30
C ILE A 381 -9.72 -7.33 17.45
N GLN A 382 -9.46 -8.60 17.67
CA GLN A 382 -9.91 -9.28 18.90
C GLN A 382 -8.97 -8.88 20.02
N GLY A 383 -9.51 -8.30 21.03
CA GLY A 383 -8.76 -7.87 22.20
C GLY A 383 -9.26 -8.54 23.47
N PRO A 384 -8.53 -8.28 24.55
CA PRO A 384 -8.91 -8.74 25.87
C PRO A 384 -10.30 -8.24 26.26
N SER A 385 -10.91 -8.93 27.20
CA SER A 385 -12.19 -8.53 27.82
C SER A 385 -12.14 -7.10 28.37
N SER A 386 -13.30 -6.52 28.69
CA SER A 386 -13.37 -5.20 29.34
C SER A 386 -12.45 -5.12 30.56
N ASP A 387 -12.50 -6.17 31.40
CA ASP A 387 -11.76 -6.23 32.66
C ASP A 387 -10.23 -6.32 32.43
N ASP A 388 -9.81 -7.07 31.43
CA ASP A 388 -8.38 -7.15 31.04
C ASP A 388 -7.86 -5.83 30.48
N ARG A 389 -8.70 -5.05 29.80
CA ARG A 389 -8.34 -3.69 29.32
C ARG A 389 -8.13 -2.74 30.50
N VAL A 390 -9.01 -2.78 31.49
CA VAL A 390 -8.86 -2.02 32.72
C VAL A 390 -7.59 -2.43 33.46
N ALA A 391 -7.32 -3.74 33.59
CA ALA A 391 -6.12 -4.24 34.24
C ALA A 391 -4.83 -3.80 33.51
N ALA A 392 -4.83 -3.82 32.18
CA ALA A 392 -3.69 -3.37 31.37
C ALA A 392 -3.42 -1.86 31.55
N LEU A 393 -4.47 -1.03 31.61
CA LEU A 393 -4.34 0.40 31.89
C LEU A 393 -3.80 0.67 33.29
N GLN A 394 -4.28 -0.06 34.28
CA GLN A 394 -3.83 0.07 35.67
C GLN A 394 -2.37 -0.36 35.88
N GLN A 395 -1.93 -1.44 35.22
CA GLN A 395 -0.54 -1.93 35.30
C GLN A 395 0.49 -0.92 34.73
N THR A 396 0.07 -0.10 33.80
CA THR A 396 0.94 0.91 33.16
C THR A 396 0.90 2.25 33.88
N GLY A 397 0.13 2.38 34.98
CA GLY A 397 -0.07 3.67 35.67
C GLY A 397 -0.88 4.67 34.85
N LEU A 398 -1.53 4.21 33.79
CA LEU A 398 -2.34 5.04 32.89
C LEU A 398 -3.71 5.36 33.52
N PRO A 399 -4.38 6.41 33.02
CA PRO A 399 -5.71 6.81 33.49
C PRO A 399 -6.72 5.68 33.33
N THR A 400 -7.81 5.75 34.08
CA THR A 400 -8.91 4.77 34.00
C THR A 400 -9.49 4.71 32.58
N LEU A 401 -10.17 3.60 32.25
CA LEU A 401 -10.84 3.45 30.95
C LEU A 401 -11.79 4.61 30.67
N GLU A 402 -12.51 5.11 31.68
CA GLU A 402 -13.40 6.27 31.57
C GLU A 402 -12.63 7.53 31.24
N ALA A 403 -11.49 7.79 31.87
CA ALA A 403 -10.64 8.93 31.57
C ALA A 403 -10.09 8.87 30.14
N VAL A 404 -9.68 7.68 29.65
CA VAL A 404 -9.27 7.47 28.27
C VAL A 404 -10.42 7.72 27.30
N GLN A 405 -11.62 7.25 27.60
CA GLN A 405 -12.80 7.46 26.77
C GLN A 405 -13.29 8.92 26.72
N GLN A 406 -13.01 9.70 27.77
CA GLN A 406 -13.35 11.12 27.84
C GLN A 406 -12.28 12.01 27.21
N ALA A 407 -11.08 11.51 27.01
CA ALA A 407 -10.00 12.27 26.38
C ALA A 407 -10.29 12.53 24.89
N ASP A 408 -10.19 13.77 24.46
CA ASP A 408 -10.37 14.14 23.05
C ASP A 408 -9.05 13.99 22.29
N PHE A 409 -8.85 12.83 21.68
CA PHE A 409 -7.74 12.55 20.76
C PHE A 409 -8.16 12.55 19.29
N THR A 410 -9.34 13.11 19.01
CA THR A 410 -9.86 13.20 17.64
C THR A 410 -9.18 14.32 16.85
N VAL A 411 -9.06 14.11 15.56
CA VAL A 411 -8.70 15.14 14.57
C VAL A 411 -9.93 15.47 13.77
N GLN A 412 -10.15 16.74 13.50
CA GLN A 412 -11.26 17.13 12.63
C GLN A 412 -10.85 16.92 11.17
N GLY A 413 -11.53 16.01 10.48
CA GLY A 413 -11.48 15.87 9.04
C GLY A 413 -12.59 16.66 8.36
N GLU A 414 -12.42 16.97 7.09
CA GLU A 414 -13.44 17.65 6.28
C GLU A 414 -13.69 16.88 4.99
N MET A 415 -14.94 16.57 4.72
CA MET A 415 -15.37 15.92 3.49
C MET A 415 -16.03 16.96 2.58
N LEU A 416 -15.52 17.08 1.34
CA LEU A 416 -16.13 17.94 0.32
C LEU A 416 -17.30 17.21 -0.34
N THR A 417 -18.48 17.76 -0.23
CA THR A 417 -19.72 17.22 -0.82
C THR A 417 -20.46 18.29 -1.60
N ALA A 418 -21.46 17.87 -2.41
CA ALA A 418 -22.32 18.81 -3.13
C ALA A 418 -23.11 19.76 -2.20
N ALA A 419 -23.37 19.33 -0.96
CA ALA A 419 -24.03 20.14 0.06
C ALA A 419 -23.08 21.08 0.81
N GLY A 420 -21.78 21.07 0.49
CA GLY A 420 -20.74 21.82 1.16
C GLY A 420 -19.78 20.91 1.94
N THR A 421 -18.82 21.53 2.63
CA THR A 421 -17.86 20.81 3.47
C THR A 421 -18.56 20.26 4.71
N GLN A 422 -18.48 18.95 4.91
CA GLN A 422 -18.97 18.28 6.12
C GLN A 422 -17.79 17.92 7.04
N PRO A 423 -17.76 18.39 8.28
CA PRO A 423 -16.73 18.03 9.24
C PRO A 423 -16.97 16.60 9.77
N LEU A 424 -15.92 15.79 9.81
CA LEU A 424 -15.91 14.50 10.47
C LEU A 424 -14.87 14.50 11.59
N LYS A 425 -15.18 13.79 12.68
CA LYS A 425 -14.23 13.56 13.75
C LYS A 425 -13.58 12.19 13.55
N LEU A 426 -12.26 12.19 13.41
CA LEU A 426 -11.46 10.99 13.25
C LEU A 426 -10.50 10.83 14.41
N ASN A 427 -10.30 9.60 14.85
CA ASN A 427 -9.32 9.30 15.88
C ASN A 427 -7.90 9.28 15.28
N SER A 428 -6.93 9.77 16.04
CA SER A 428 -5.52 9.71 15.67
C SER A 428 -4.72 8.96 16.74
N VAL A 429 -4.02 7.92 16.34
CA VAL A 429 -3.19 7.12 17.24
C VAL A 429 -2.01 7.93 17.80
N ALA A 430 -1.47 8.86 17.02
CA ALA A 430 -0.39 9.73 17.48
C ALA A 430 -0.89 10.65 18.62
N ARG A 431 -2.03 11.31 18.44
CA ARG A 431 -2.63 12.13 19.52
C ARG A 431 -3.03 11.29 20.73
N TYR A 432 -3.49 10.08 20.50
CA TYR A 432 -3.82 9.17 21.60
C TYR A 432 -2.58 8.81 22.43
N ALA A 433 -1.46 8.48 21.78
CA ALA A 433 -0.20 8.22 22.45
C ALA A 433 0.32 9.46 23.23
N GLU A 434 0.24 10.66 22.63
CA GLU A 434 0.60 11.92 23.28
C GLU A 434 -0.24 12.18 24.54
N GLN A 435 -1.54 11.96 24.49
CA GLN A 435 -2.42 12.16 25.65
C GLN A 435 -2.18 11.17 26.78
N LEU A 436 -1.81 9.95 26.43
CA LEU A 436 -1.42 8.96 27.41
C LEU A 436 -0.01 9.18 27.97
N ALA A 437 0.79 10.07 27.36
CA ALA A 437 2.20 10.31 27.65
C ALA A 437 3.07 9.03 27.56
N ILE A 438 2.76 8.15 26.57
CA ILE A 438 3.50 6.92 26.31
C ILE A 438 4.00 6.89 24.87
N PRO A 439 5.07 6.14 24.57
CA PRO A 439 5.56 5.95 23.21
C PRO A 439 4.49 5.34 22.29
N LEU A 440 4.45 5.80 21.04
CA LEU A 440 3.52 5.32 20.03
C LEU A 440 3.64 3.80 19.82
N GLU A 441 4.85 3.28 19.82
CA GLU A 441 5.14 1.85 19.64
C GLU A 441 4.51 1.01 20.76
N GLN A 442 4.45 1.54 21.97
CA GLN A 442 3.81 0.86 23.09
C GLN A 442 2.28 0.80 22.92
N VAL A 443 1.67 1.86 22.38
CA VAL A 443 0.24 1.85 22.05
C VAL A 443 -0.04 0.83 20.95
N LEU A 444 0.74 0.84 19.88
CA LEU A 444 0.59 -0.05 18.73
C LEU A 444 0.78 -1.52 19.08
N ALA A 445 1.72 -1.81 20.00
CA ALA A 445 1.97 -3.18 20.47
C ALA A 445 0.89 -3.72 21.43
N SER A 446 -0.02 -2.87 21.90
CA SER A 446 -1.04 -3.25 22.89
C SER A 446 -2.47 -3.25 22.32
N PRO A 447 -3.03 -4.40 21.96
CA PRO A 447 -4.45 -4.50 21.58
C PRO A 447 -5.40 -3.91 22.63
N ALA A 448 -5.04 -4.02 23.92
CA ALA A 448 -5.84 -3.49 25.02
C ALA A 448 -5.91 -1.95 24.97
N LEU A 449 -4.78 -1.27 24.73
CA LEU A 449 -4.73 0.18 24.62
C LEU A 449 -5.45 0.66 23.36
N LEU A 450 -5.22 0.03 22.21
CA LEU A 450 -5.91 0.36 20.97
C LEU A 450 -7.43 0.23 21.12
N LEU A 451 -7.91 -0.84 21.74
CA LEU A 451 -9.34 -1.05 21.98
C LEU A 451 -9.92 -0.12 23.03
N ALA A 452 -9.13 0.30 24.03
CA ALA A 452 -9.56 1.30 25.00
C ALA A 452 -9.72 2.68 24.35
N GLY A 453 -8.82 3.04 23.42
CA GLY A 453 -8.86 4.28 22.66
C GLY A 453 -9.89 4.29 21.52
N ARG A 454 -10.45 3.15 21.14
CA ARG A 454 -11.45 3.06 20.07
C ARG A 454 -12.74 3.74 20.53
N GLN A 455 -12.97 4.95 20.04
CA GLN A 455 -14.23 5.65 20.16
C GLN A 455 -14.99 5.50 18.84
N SER A 456 -16.19 4.96 18.90
CA SER A 456 -17.06 4.98 17.73
C SER A 456 -17.51 6.42 17.51
N SER A 457 -17.03 7.07 16.43
CA SER A 457 -17.76 8.23 15.92
C SER A 457 -19.19 7.76 15.62
N PRO A 458 -20.22 8.44 16.10
CA PRO A 458 -21.60 8.05 15.81
C PRO A 458 -21.86 7.85 14.31
N VAL A 459 -21.24 8.67 13.47
CA VAL A 459 -21.36 8.59 11.99
C VAL A 459 -20.68 7.34 11.41
N LEU A 460 -19.58 6.89 12.01
CA LEU A 460 -18.85 5.70 11.52
C LEU A 460 -19.34 4.39 12.18
N ALA A 461 -19.98 4.48 13.35
CA ALA A 461 -20.37 3.29 14.12
C ALA A 461 -21.50 2.49 13.45
N GLU A 462 -22.41 3.16 12.77
CA GLU A 462 -23.59 2.56 12.13
C GLU A 462 -23.31 2.05 10.72
N GLU A 463 -22.16 2.41 10.14
CA GLU A 463 -21.81 2.08 8.76
C GLU A 463 -21.09 0.74 8.64
N SER A 464 -21.22 0.10 7.47
CA SER A 464 -20.42 -1.09 7.16
C SER A 464 -18.92 -0.75 7.11
N VAL A 465 -18.04 -1.74 7.34
CA VAL A 465 -16.58 -1.53 7.33
C VAL A 465 -16.11 -0.91 6.00
N ALA A 466 -16.67 -1.34 4.88
CA ALA A 466 -16.33 -0.78 3.56
C ALA A 466 -16.73 0.70 3.45
N LYS A 467 -17.90 1.06 3.99
CA LYS A 467 -18.36 2.45 4.01
C LYS A 467 -17.55 3.29 4.99
N ARG A 468 -17.17 2.74 6.16
CA ARG A 468 -16.27 3.43 7.12
C ARG A 468 -14.93 3.77 6.48
N LEU A 469 -14.31 2.81 5.77
CA LEU A 469 -13.06 3.05 5.06
C LEU A 469 -13.22 4.16 4.02
N GLN A 470 -14.29 4.12 3.21
CA GLN A 470 -14.59 5.15 2.23
C GLN A 470 -14.72 6.54 2.86
N LEU A 471 -15.52 6.67 3.93
CA LEU A 471 -15.72 7.93 4.64
C LEU A 471 -14.43 8.43 5.31
N TRP A 472 -13.64 7.51 5.85
CA TRP A 472 -12.35 7.82 6.45
C TRP A 472 -11.38 8.38 5.39
N LEU A 473 -11.24 7.71 4.24
CA LEU A 473 -10.41 8.19 3.13
C LEU A 473 -10.84 9.57 2.60
N ASP A 474 -12.13 9.85 2.60
CA ASP A 474 -12.66 11.14 2.12
C ASP A 474 -12.47 12.28 3.11
N SER A 475 -12.25 11.99 4.38
CA SER A 475 -12.32 12.96 5.47
C SER A 475 -11.01 13.21 6.19
N TYR A 476 -10.00 12.32 6.15
CA TYR A 476 -8.79 12.57 6.90
C TYR A 476 -7.97 13.71 6.27
N GLN A 477 -7.44 14.55 7.14
CA GLN A 477 -6.53 15.62 6.78
C GLN A 477 -5.17 15.30 7.39
N VAL A 478 -4.34 14.61 6.66
CA VAL A 478 -2.92 14.50 6.97
C VAL A 478 -2.16 15.31 5.93
N ARG A 479 -1.01 15.74 6.23
CA ARG A 479 -0.19 16.70 5.50
C ARG A 479 -0.19 16.47 3.99
N GLY A 480 -1.00 17.23 3.27
CA GLY A 480 -0.59 17.68 1.95
C GLY A 480 -1.01 16.88 0.74
N SER A 481 -1.42 15.62 0.79
CA SER A 481 -1.95 14.95 -0.40
C SER A 481 -3.38 15.42 -0.68
N PHE A 482 -3.59 15.98 -1.87
CA PHE A 482 -4.89 16.38 -2.37
C PHE A 482 -5.35 15.49 -3.52
N ASP A 483 -4.57 14.44 -3.81
CA ASP A 483 -4.80 13.50 -4.89
C ASP A 483 -5.87 12.46 -4.54
N ASP A 484 -6.21 11.62 -5.51
CA ASP A 484 -7.09 10.49 -5.31
C ASP A 484 -6.51 9.54 -4.26
N ARG A 485 -7.37 8.87 -3.51
CA ARG A 485 -6.94 7.99 -2.42
C ARG A 485 -7.54 6.61 -2.58
N THR A 486 -6.67 5.62 -2.64
CA THR A 486 -7.08 4.22 -2.69
C THR A 486 -6.34 3.41 -1.64
N LEU A 487 -7.08 2.64 -0.84
CA LEU A 487 -6.53 1.73 0.15
C LEU A 487 -7.29 0.41 0.13
N VAL A 488 -6.54 -0.68 0.09
CA VAL A 488 -7.03 -2.03 0.35
C VAL A 488 -6.35 -2.55 1.62
N VAL A 489 -7.17 -3.02 2.55
CA VAL A 489 -6.76 -3.60 3.83
C VAL A 489 -7.28 -5.02 3.90
N ALA A 490 -6.40 -6.00 4.05
CA ALA A 490 -6.80 -7.34 4.43
C ALA A 490 -6.35 -7.60 5.87
N TYR A 491 -7.26 -8.09 6.73
CA TYR A 491 -6.94 -8.33 8.12
C TYR A 491 -7.67 -9.56 8.65
N ARG A 492 -7.12 -10.14 9.71
CA ARG A 492 -7.79 -11.19 10.48
C ARG A 492 -7.92 -10.77 11.93
N GLU A 493 -9.05 -11.11 12.52
CA GLU A 493 -9.35 -10.74 13.91
C GLU A 493 -8.45 -11.46 14.90
N LYS A 494 -8.00 -12.67 14.53
CA LYS A 494 -7.19 -13.52 15.40
C LYS A 494 -6.03 -14.09 14.59
N VAL A 495 -4.83 -13.88 15.08
CA VAL A 495 -3.65 -14.58 14.56
C VAL A 495 -3.68 -16.00 15.11
N VAL A 496 -3.89 -16.97 14.25
CA VAL A 496 -3.93 -18.41 14.59
C VAL A 496 -2.52 -18.97 14.67
#